data_2935a6cc9c46ba2d3a525f4b9ffae615
#
_entry.id   2935a6cc9c46ba2d3a525f4b9ffae615
#
_cell.length_a   1.000
_cell.length_b   1.000
_cell.length_c   1.000
_cell.angle_alpha   90.00
_cell.angle_beta   90.00
_cell.angle_gamma   90.00
#
_symmetry.space_group_name_H-M   'P 1'
#
loop_
_entity.id
_entity.type
_entity.pdbx_description
1 polymer ?
#
loop_
_entity_poly.entity_id
_entity_poly.type
_entity_poly.pdbx_seq_one_letter_code
_entity_poly.pdbx_strand_id
1 'polypeptide(L)'
;MRFDPLFDPFVETGYLGYSLRGVAHRQPDRTFRASLEIRDYRYAAGDLLYESLFSETFTAADAAISRAMGRGQQVVDDLLQLMSDDEAVET
;
A
#
# COMPACT_ATOMS: atom_id res chain seq x y z
N MET A 1 -13.42 -26.69 -9.98
CA MET A 1 -12.56 -25.84 -9.19
C MET A 1 -13.37 -24.80 -8.45
N ARG A 2 -13.03 -24.61 -7.24
CA ARG A 2 -13.78 -23.74 -6.44
C ARG A 2 -13.22 -22.36 -6.42
N PHE A 3 -13.98 -21.39 -6.71
CA PHE A 3 -13.58 -20.01 -6.58
C PHE A 3 -13.64 -19.60 -5.12
N ASP A 4 -12.57 -18.98 -4.64
CA ASP A 4 -12.54 -18.53 -3.26
C ASP A 4 -12.85 -17.04 -3.21
N PRO A 5 -14.04 -16.67 -2.76
CA PRO A 5 -14.43 -15.26 -2.74
C PRO A 5 -13.67 -14.44 -1.72
N LEU A 6 -12.89 -15.09 -0.85
CA LEU A 6 -12.12 -14.36 0.13
C LEU A 6 -10.80 -13.85 -0.41
N PHE A 7 -10.40 -14.33 -1.59
CA PHE A 7 -9.18 -13.83 -2.20
C PHE A 7 -9.45 -12.60 -3.02
N ASP A 8 -8.97 -11.48 -2.53
CA ASP A 8 -9.07 -10.23 -3.26
C ASP A 8 -7.80 -10.02 -4.07
N PRO A 9 -7.91 -9.43 -5.27
CA PRO A 9 -6.71 -9.13 -6.06
C PRO A 9 -5.79 -8.17 -5.31
N PHE A 10 -4.50 -8.39 -5.44
CA PHE A 10 -3.53 -7.51 -4.82
C PHE A 10 -2.24 -7.50 -5.62
N VAL A 11 -1.43 -6.46 -5.39
CA VAL A 11 -0.08 -6.36 -5.92
C VAL A 11 0.83 -6.00 -4.76
N GLU A 12 1.98 -6.65 -4.71
CA GLU A 12 2.99 -6.36 -3.71
C GLU A 12 4.31 -6.09 -4.43
N THR A 13 4.98 -5.00 -4.07
CA THR A 13 6.23 -4.65 -4.71
C THR A 13 7.16 -3.97 -3.71
N GLY A 14 8.47 -4.13 -3.96
CA GLY A 14 9.46 -3.43 -3.16
C GLY A 14 9.67 -2.01 -3.66
N TYR A 15 9.88 -1.10 -2.72
CA TYR A 15 10.14 0.29 -3.07
C TYR A 15 11.05 0.90 -2.01
N LEU A 16 12.31 1.13 -2.36
CA LEU A 16 13.30 1.80 -1.51
C LEU A 16 13.45 1.14 -0.13
N GLY A 17 13.42 -0.19 -0.10
CA GLY A 17 13.59 -0.95 1.14
C GLY A 17 12.29 -1.24 1.88
N TYR A 18 11.18 -0.80 1.35
CA TYR A 18 9.86 -1.07 1.93
C TYR A 18 9.08 -1.98 1.00
N SER A 19 8.10 -2.67 1.54
CA SER A 19 7.16 -3.46 0.75
C SER A 19 5.82 -2.74 0.73
N LEU A 20 5.30 -2.50 -0.45
CA LEU A 20 4.00 -1.86 -0.64
C LEU A 20 3.03 -2.93 -1.10
N ARG A 21 1.91 -3.07 -0.41
CA ARG A 21 0.88 -4.03 -0.79
C ARG A 21 -0.43 -3.29 -0.98
N GLY A 22 -0.89 -3.25 -2.22
CA GLY A 22 -2.18 -2.66 -2.57
C GLY A 22 -3.18 -3.75 -2.84
N VAL A 23 -4.34 -3.68 -2.20
CA VAL A 23 -5.37 -4.70 -2.31
C VAL A 23 -6.67 -4.05 -2.77
N ALA A 24 -7.39 -4.75 -3.66
CA ALA A 24 -8.71 -4.32 -4.12
C ALA A 24 -9.74 -5.25 -3.46
N HIS A 25 -10.49 -4.72 -2.50
CA HIS A 25 -11.49 -5.49 -1.76
C HIS A 25 -12.82 -5.41 -2.47
N ARG A 26 -13.38 -6.58 -2.82
CA ARG A 26 -14.67 -6.64 -3.49
C ARG A 26 -15.78 -6.19 -2.56
N GLN A 27 -16.66 -5.35 -3.08
CA GLN A 27 -17.80 -4.86 -2.35
C GLN A 27 -19.08 -5.51 -2.87
N PRO A 28 -20.15 -5.56 -2.05
CA PRO A 28 -21.41 -6.17 -2.51
C PRO A 28 -22.01 -5.51 -3.74
N ASP A 29 -21.71 -4.24 -3.99
CA ASP A 29 -22.26 -3.51 -5.12
C ASP A 29 -21.38 -3.63 -6.37
N ARG A 30 -20.45 -4.58 -6.37
CA ARG A 30 -19.57 -4.86 -7.50
C ARG A 30 -18.50 -3.79 -7.73
N THR A 31 -18.26 -2.97 -6.73
CA THR A 31 -17.13 -2.06 -6.76
C THR A 31 -15.97 -2.65 -5.98
N PHE A 32 -14.85 -1.95 -5.99
CA PHE A 32 -13.66 -2.35 -5.24
C PHE A 32 -13.22 -1.20 -4.36
N ARG A 33 -12.81 -1.54 -3.16
CA ARG A 33 -12.28 -0.58 -2.22
C ARG A 33 -10.80 -0.89 -2.02
N ALA A 34 -9.97 0.11 -2.10
CA ALA A 34 -8.53 -0.09 -2.01
C ALA A 34 -8.06 -0.10 -0.56
N SER A 35 -7.05 -0.89 -0.29
CA SER A 35 -6.31 -0.78 0.95
C SER A 35 -4.82 -0.80 0.65
N LEU A 36 -4.04 -0.28 1.57
CA LEU A 36 -2.60 -0.17 1.41
C LEU A 36 -1.94 -0.64 2.70
N GLU A 37 -0.90 -1.45 2.55
CA GLU A 37 -0.08 -1.90 3.66
C GLU A 37 1.38 -1.66 3.29
N ILE A 38 2.13 -1.05 4.20
CA ILE A 38 3.56 -0.81 3.99
C ILE A 38 4.32 -1.49 5.12
N ARG A 39 5.29 -2.34 4.74
CA ARG A 39 6.16 -3.00 5.70
C ARG A 39 7.60 -2.58 5.47
N ASP A 40 8.34 -2.49 6.54
CA ASP A 40 9.74 -2.09 6.51
C ASP A 40 10.61 -3.34 6.57
N TYR A 41 11.27 -3.65 5.47
CA TYR A 41 12.15 -4.81 5.39
C TYR A 41 13.63 -4.44 5.44
N ARG A 42 13.94 -3.20 5.72
CA ARG A 42 15.35 -2.80 5.87
C ARG A 42 15.98 -3.46 7.09
N TYR A 43 15.17 -3.85 8.04
CA TYR A 43 15.60 -4.61 9.21
C TYR A 43 14.90 -5.97 9.17
N ALA A 44 15.25 -6.84 10.08
CA ALA A 44 14.96 -8.25 9.90
C ALA A 44 13.50 -8.66 9.81
N ALA A 45 12.60 -7.96 10.46
CA ALA A 45 11.30 -8.55 10.74
C ALA A 45 10.17 -8.20 9.76
N GLY A 46 10.35 -7.17 8.94
CA GLY A 46 9.26 -6.76 8.05
C GLY A 46 8.09 -6.19 8.83
N ASP A 47 8.38 -5.28 9.73
CA ASP A 47 7.36 -4.69 10.60
C ASP A 47 6.36 -3.87 9.82
N LEU A 48 5.09 -3.99 10.22
CA LEU A 48 4.03 -3.18 9.63
C LEU A 48 4.23 -1.73 10.04
N LEU A 49 4.40 -0.86 9.04
CA LEU A 49 4.68 0.54 9.25
C LEU A 49 3.46 1.42 9.04
N TYR A 50 2.60 1.03 8.11
CA TYR A 50 1.48 1.86 7.68
C TYR A 50 0.40 0.98 7.11
N GLU A 51 -0.84 1.30 7.44
CA GLU A 51 -1.99 0.56 6.93
C GLU A 51 -3.15 1.53 6.77
N SER A 52 -3.82 1.46 5.64
CA SER A 52 -4.93 2.38 5.36
C SER A 52 -5.97 1.69 4.51
N LEU A 53 -7.23 1.95 4.81
CA LEU A 53 -8.35 1.53 3.98
C LEU A 53 -8.94 2.81 3.38
N PHE A 54 -8.97 2.85 2.05
CA PHE A 54 -9.45 4.03 1.35
C PHE A 54 -10.98 4.06 1.38
N SER A 55 -11.53 5.26 1.44
CA SER A 55 -12.99 5.41 1.41
C SER A 55 -13.54 5.40 0.00
N GLU A 56 -12.70 5.64 -0.99
CA GLU A 56 -13.10 5.65 -2.39
C GLU A 56 -13.43 4.25 -2.87
N THR A 57 -14.36 4.16 -3.84
CA THR A 57 -14.64 2.89 -4.50
C THR A 57 -14.33 3.03 -5.99
N PHE A 58 -14.03 1.90 -6.62
CA PHE A 58 -13.61 1.84 -8.01
C PHE A 58 -14.39 0.73 -8.70
N THR A 59 -14.65 0.88 -9.99
CA THR A 59 -15.35 -0.15 -10.75
C THR A 59 -14.42 -1.25 -11.24
N ALA A 60 -13.12 -1.02 -11.19
CA ALA A 60 -12.12 -2.01 -11.61
C ALA A 60 -11.09 -2.22 -10.50
N ALA A 61 -10.69 -3.48 -10.33
CA ALA A 61 -9.67 -3.83 -9.33
C ALA A 61 -8.35 -3.12 -9.62
N ASP A 62 -7.97 -3.04 -10.90
CA ASP A 62 -6.73 -2.39 -11.30
C ASP A 62 -6.68 -0.93 -10.86
N ALA A 63 -7.80 -0.24 -10.98
CA ALA A 63 -7.86 1.17 -10.59
C ALA A 63 -7.67 1.32 -9.08
N ALA A 64 -8.29 0.43 -8.31
CA ALA A 64 -8.16 0.45 -6.86
C ALA A 64 -6.70 0.19 -6.45
N ILE A 65 -6.08 -0.82 -7.06
CA ILE A 65 -4.70 -1.16 -6.74
C ILE A 65 -3.76 -0.02 -7.13
N SER A 66 -3.96 0.55 -8.31
CA SER A 66 -3.11 1.68 -8.75
C SER A 66 -3.20 2.85 -7.79
N ARG A 67 -4.39 3.13 -7.29
CA ARG A 67 -4.57 4.21 -6.33
C ARG A 67 -3.81 3.92 -5.04
N ALA A 68 -3.90 2.68 -4.55
CA ALA A 68 -3.21 2.28 -3.33
C ALA A 68 -1.70 2.36 -3.51
N MET A 69 -1.19 1.83 -4.62
CA MET A 69 0.25 1.79 -4.86
C MET A 69 0.83 3.19 -5.02
N GLY A 70 0.10 4.08 -5.71
CA GLY A 70 0.53 5.46 -5.83
C GLY A 70 0.63 6.16 -4.48
N ARG A 71 -0.35 5.92 -3.63
CA ARG A 71 -0.31 6.47 -2.28
C ARG A 71 0.85 5.88 -1.48
N GLY A 72 1.11 4.58 -1.67
CA GLY A 72 2.22 3.92 -0.97
C GLY A 72 3.56 4.55 -1.31
N GLN A 73 3.80 4.81 -2.59
CA GLN A 73 5.03 5.46 -3.01
C GLN A 73 5.14 6.85 -2.39
N GLN A 74 4.05 7.58 -2.36
CA GLN A 74 4.04 8.91 -1.77
C GLN A 74 4.36 8.87 -0.28
N VAL A 75 3.77 7.93 0.45
CA VAL A 75 4.02 7.79 1.89
C VAL A 75 5.49 7.49 2.15
N VAL A 76 6.09 6.58 1.38
CA VAL A 76 7.50 6.25 1.55
C VAL A 76 8.37 7.45 1.20
N ASP A 77 8.07 8.15 0.11
CA ASP A 77 8.84 9.32 -0.29
C ASP A 77 8.79 10.39 0.79
N ASP A 78 7.60 10.62 1.36
CA ASP A 78 7.44 11.61 2.42
C ASP A 78 8.23 11.21 3.67
N LEU A 79 8.21 9.93 4.00
CA LEU A 79 8.94 9.43 5.15
C LEU A 79 10.44 9.63 4.98
N LEU A 80 10.96 9.30 3.79
CA LEU A 80 12.39 9.47 3.53
C LEU A 80 12.78 10.94 3.49
N GLN A 81 11.90 11.81 3.03
CA GLN A 81 12.14 13.23 3.03
C GLN A 81 12.27 13.76 4.46
N LEU A 82 11.40 13.31 5.36
CA LEU A 82 11.48 13.70 6.76
C LEU A 82 12.79 13.27 7.40
N MET A 83 13.23 12.06 7.10
CA MET A 83 14.48 11.55 7.64
C MET A 83 15.67 12.35 7.12
N SER A 84 15.62 12.73 5.84
CA SER A 84 16.65 13.55 5.23
C SER A 84 16.69 14.94 5.86
N ASP A 85 15.53 15.53 6.10
CA ASP A 85 15.43 16.84 6.70
C ASP A 85 16.01 16.85 8.11
N ASP A 86 15.77 15.79 8.87
CA ASP A 86 16.32 15.66 10.20
C ASP A 86 17.85 15.65 10.17
N GLU A 87 18.40 14.94 9.20
CA GLU A 87 19.85 14.91 9.04
C GLU A 87 20.41 16.27 8.68
N ALA A 88 19.70 16.96 7.81
CA ALA A 88 20.15 18.28 7.38
C ALA A 88 20.14 19.28 8.53
N VAL A 89 19.20 19.17 9.41
CA VAL A 89 19.08 20.09 10.53
C VAL A 89 20.24 19.94 11.49
N GLU A 90 20.79 18.76 11.59
CA GLU A 90 21.87 18.52 12.52
C GLU A 90 23.20 19.08 12.09
N THR A 91 23.33 19.43 10.86
CA THR A 91 24.57 20.02 10.41
C THR A 91 24.58 21.51 10.67
#